data_3862c1c668b697824644e08bdb4cf80b
#
_entry.id   3862c1c668b697824644e08bdb4cf80b
#
_cell.length_a   1.000
_cell.length_b   1.000
_cell.length_c   1.000
_cell.angle_alpha   90.00
_cell.angle_beta   90.00
_cell.angle_gamma   90.00
#
_symmetry.space_group_name_H-M   'P 1'
#
loop_
_entity.id
_entity.type
_entity.pdbx_description
1 polymer ?
#
loop_
_entity_poly.entity_id
_entity_poly.type
_entity_poly.pdbx_seq_one_letter_code
_entity_poly.pdbx_strand_id
1 'polypeptide(L)'
;MKREITRRGLITGAVLLGAAEASRGWEAVLPVGGLDHVNIRAYDVRRAAEFYAKLFGTQVSRAENAFASAGSRRGELWFVRLGQSSLAISPAAPGEKPGIDHFCFGVEGFNRDGMKPKLAGLNLQIDRTDPPGNNLWTRDPDGHLIQFSAPQNPARAPGAGVGGVLVQAPGGGNPEPAFQPVRITQLTLAAPKFELSASYYRKVLGREAEGKRKGSFQVGPSELVLGPASGEEYFRVGVADFDPYAAVSKLKGLGVAAGVVRDKNAVSLRDPDGIQVQIGG
;
A
#
# COMPACT_ATOMS: atom_id res chain seq x y z
N MET A 1 79.02 -6.63 10.65
CA MET A 1 77.95 -5.75 10.21
C MET A 1 76.70 -6.61 10.03
N LYS A 2 75.80 -6.68 11.07
CA LYS A 2 74.56 -7.42 11.04
C LYS A 2 73.44 -6.40 10.68
N ARG A 3 72.68 -6.66 9.60
CA ARG A 3 71.51 -5.88 9.21
C ARG A 3 70.28 -6.46 9.93
N GLU A 4 69.70 -5.68 10.80
CA GLU A 4 68.39 -5.93 11.36
C GLU A 4 67.32 -5.70 10.28
N ILE A 5 66.46 -6.70 10.08
CA ILE A 5 65.28 -6.63 9.25
C ILE A 5 64.12 -6.27 10.20
N THR A 6 63.66 -5.04 10.11
CA THR A 6 62.48 -4.52 10.84
C THR A 6 61.20 -5.10 10.27
N ARG A 7 60.51 -5.88 11.10
CA ARG A 7 59.10 -6.30 10.87
C ARG A 7 58.17 -5.10 11.06
N ARG A 8 57.88 -4.39 10.00
CA ARG A 8 56.73 -3.46 9.93
C ARG A 8 56.22 -3.43 8.48
N GLY A 9 55.07 -4.06 8.21
CA GLY A 9 54.46 -3.95 6.92
C GLY A 9 53.65 -5.17 6.49
N LEU A 10 52.67 -5.60 7.29
CA LEU A 10 51.68 -6.58 6.83
C LEU A 10 50.45 -6.58 7.78
N ILE A 11 49.78 -5.44 7.95
CA ILE A 11 48.39 -5.36 8.46
C ILE A 11 47.78 -4.10 7.84
N THR A 12 47.46 -4.10 6.56
CA THR A 12 46.59 -3.07 5.94
C THR A 12 46.01 -3.58 4.60
N GLY A 13 45.57 -4.83 4.56
CA GLY A 13 44.98 -5.37 3.33
C GLY A 13 43.68 -6.16 3.50
N ALA A 14 43.19 -6.35 4.73
CA ALA A 14 42.07 -7.27 4.97
C ALA A 14 40.74 -6.60 5.42
N VAL A 15 40.70 -5.27 5.58
CA VAL A 15 39.50 -4.58 6.10
C VAL A 15 38.69 -3.92 5.01
N LEU A 16 39.19 -3.77 3.80
CA LEU A 16 38.47 -3.07 2.70
C LEU A 16 37.62 -3.99 1.80
N LEU A 17 37.77 -5.32 1.89
CA LEU A 17 36.93 -6.24 1.10
C LEU A 17 35.58 -6.57 1.75
N GLY A 18 35.44 -6.40 3.06
CA GLY A 18 34.19 -6.67 3.78
C GLY A 18 33.13 -5.55 3.68
N ALA A 19 33.54 -4.31 3.41
CA ALA A 19 32.62 -3.18 3.32
C ALA A 19 31.96 -3.01 1.94
N ALA A 20 32.57 -3.57 0.90
CA ALA A 20 32.05 -3.50 -0.47
C ALA A 20 30.99 -4.57 -0.78
N GLU A 21 30.98 -5.67 -0.06
CA GLU A 21 29.92 -6.70 -0.20
C GLU A 21 28.67 -6.39 0.61
N ALA A 22 28.79 -5.68 1.73
CA ALA A 22 27.63 -5.24 2.53
C ALA A 22 26.79 -4.18 1.84
N SER A 23 27.33 -3.44 0.86
CA SER A 23 26.58 -2.40 0.11
C SER A 23 25.88 -2.92 -1.14
N ARG A 24 26.16 -4.14 -1.60
CA ARG A 24 25.51 -4.74 -2.79
C ARG A 24 24.21 -5.49 -2.50
N GLY A 25 23.79 -5.60 -1.25
CA GLY A 25 22.71 -6.49 -0.81
C GLY A 25 21.32 -5.88 -0.73
N TRP A 26 21.12 -4.60 -1.05
CA TRP A 26 19.85 -3.90 -0.73
C TRP A 26 19.23 -3.12 -1.89
N GLU A 27 19.63 -3.39 -3.13
CA GLU A 27 18.87 -2.87 -4.27
C GLU A 27 17.50 -3.56 -4.33
N ALA A 28 16.45 -2.77 -4.50
CA ALA A 28 15.11 -3.31 -4.73
C ALA A 28 15.14 -4.24 -5.94
N VAL A 29 14.76 -5.48 -5.74
CA VAL A 29 14.77 -6.48 -6.82
C VAL A 29 13.62 -6.23 -7.80
N LEU A 30 12.56 -5.55 -7.31
CA LEU A 30 11.38 -5.25 -8.09
C LEU A 30 11.27 -3.75 -8.34
N PRO A 31 11.02 -3.31 -9.59
CA PRO A 31 10.81 -1.91 -9.91
C PRO A 31 9.41 -1.45 -9.46
N VAL A 32 9.20 -1.37 -8.15
CA VAL A 32 7.93 -0.93 -7.55
C VAL A 32 7.80 0.58 -7.72
N GLY A 33 6.83 1.01 -8.52
CA GLY A 33 6.57 2.42 -8.82
C GLY A 33 5.67 3.11 -7.78
N GLY A 34 4.93 2.37 -6.95
CA GLY A 34 4.05 2.97 -5.94
C GLY A 34 3.02 2.00 -5.36
N LEU A 35 2.25 2.51 -4.41
CA LEU A 35 1.02 1.86 -3.95
C LEU A 35 -0.08 2.11 -4.99
N ASP A 36 -0.42 1.07 -5.72
CA ASP A 36 -1.45 1.09 -6.76
C ASP A 36 -2.85 1.20 -6.15
N HIS A 37 -3.17 0.30 -5.23
CA HIS A 37 -4.42 0.35 -4.48
C HIS A 37 -4.29 -0.31 -3.10
N VAL A 38 -5.24 0.03 -2.24
CA VAL A 38 -5.57 -0.71 -1.03
C VAL A 38 -6.97 -1.27 -1.22
N ASN A 39 -7.19 -2.53 -0.85
CA ASN A 39 -8.52 -3.12 -0.76
C ASN A 39 -8.94 -3.20 0.69
N ILE A 40 -10.13 -2.74 0.98
CA ILE A 40 -10.78 -2.89 2.29
C ILE A 40 -11.97 -3.84 2.19
N ARG A 41 -12.25 -4.52 3.30
CA ARG A 41 -13.50 -5.26 3.50
C ARG A 41 -14.48 -4.38 4.24
N ALA A 42 -15.70 -4.29 3.73
CA ALA A 42 -16.78 -3.51 4.33
C ALA A 42 -17.99 -4.41 4.61
N TYR A 43 -18.75 -4.12 5.66
CA TYR A 43 -20.04 -4.77 5.87
C TYR A 43 -21.04 -4.38 4.79
N ASP A 44 -21.02 -3.10 4.39
CA ASP A 44 -21.82 -2.56 3.31
C ASP A 44 -20.92 -1.80 2.33
N VAL A 45 -20.58 -2.46 1.21
CA VAL A 45 -19.69 -1.92 0.19
C VAL A 45 -20.23 -0.64 -0.46
N ARG A 46 -21.55 -0.53 -0.58
CA ARG A 46 -22.19 0.63 -1.18
C ARG A 46 -22.10 1.84 -0.26
N ARG A 47 -22.38 1.66 1.03
CA ARG A 47 -22.26 2.71 2.04
C ARG A 47 -20.80 3.19 2.18
N ALA A 48 -19.85 2.27 2.14
CA ALA A 48 -18.42 2.61 2.14
C ALA A 48 -18.04 3.41 0.87
N ALA A 49 -18.47 2.95 -0.32
CA ALA A 49 -18.22 3.67 -1.58
C ALA A 49 -18.84 5.09 -1.58
N GLU A 50 -20.05 5.25 -1.05
CA GLU A 50 -20.70 6.56 -0.87
C GLU A 50 -19.87 7.48 0.02
N PHE A 51 -19.41 6.97 1.15
CA PHE A 51 -18.58 7.72 2.09
C PHE A 51 -17.32 8.26 1.44
N TYR A 52 -16.56 7.39 0.78
CA TYR A 52 -15.30 7.80 0.13
C TYR A 52 -15.52 8.69 -1.09
N ALA A 53 -16.58 8.45 -1.85
CA ALA A 53 -16.97 9.32 -2.97
C ALA A 53 -17.35 10.72 -2.48
N LYS A 54 -18.06 10.84 -1.35
CA LYS A 54 -18.41 12.11 -0.73
C LYS A 54 -17.19 12.88 -0.25
N LEU A 55 -16.17 12.19 0.28
CA LEU A 55 -14.93 12.84 0.72
C LEU A 55 -14.08 13.32 -0.46
N PHE A 56 -13.92 12.49 -1.47
CA PHE A 56 -12.93 12.70 -2.52
C PHE A 56 -13.54 13.08 -3.89
N GLY A 57 -14.83 12.94 -4.09
CA GLY A 57 -15.58 13.40 -5.26
C GLY A 57 -15.05 12.90 -6.60
N THR A 58 -14.44 11.71 -6.62
CA THR A 58 -13.69 11.21 -7.75
C THR A 58 -14.45 10.13 -8.52
N GLN A 59 -13.84 9.61 -9.58
CA GLN A 59 -14.40 8.51 -10.33
C GLN A 59 -14.68 7.31 -9.43
N VAL A 60 -15.90 6.80 -9.52
CA VAL A 60 -16.34 5.57 -8.88
C VAL A 60 -16.64 4.54 -9.97
N SER A 61 -16.23 3.32 -9.76
CA SER A 61 -16.57 2.21 -10.63
C SER A 61 -17.04 1.01 -9.83
N ARG A 62 -17.73 0.11 -10.52
CA ARG A 62 -18.28 -1.11 -9.95
C ARG A 62 -17.96 -2.28 -10.86
N ALA A 63 -17.56 -3.40 -10.27
CA ALA A 63 -17.43 -4.67 -10.95
C ALA A 63 -18.36 -5.69 -10.30
N GLU A 64 -19.23 -6.29 -11.11
CA GLU A 64 -20.11 -7.38 -10.66
C GLU A 64 -19.36 -8.71 -10.78
N ASN A 65 -19.48 -9.56 -9.77
CA ASN A 65 -18.94 -10.94 -9.79
C ASN A 65 -17.42 -11.03 -10.07
N ALA A 66 -16.64 -10.00 -9.79
CA ALA A 66 -15.22 -9.93 -10.11
C ALA A 66 -14.37 -11.10 -9.57
N PHE A 67 -14.86 -11.82 -8.55
CA PHE A 67 -14.17 -12.96 -7.92
C PHE A 67 -14.97 -14.27 -7.97
N ALA A 68 -16.00 -14.38 -8.81
CA ALA A 68 -16.80 -15.60 -8.92
C ALA A 68 -15.96 -16.84 -9.30
N SER A 69 -14.82 -16.64 -9.96
CA SER A 69 -13.92 -17.71 -10.40
C SER A 69 -12.84 -18.09 -9.38
N ALA A 70 -12.60 -17.29 -8.36
CA ALA A 70 -11.49 -17.48 -7.43
C ALA A 70 -11.87 -18.13 -6.09
N GLY A 71 -13.11 -18.62 -5.95
CA GLY A 71 -13.57 -19.31 -4.73
C GLY A 71 -13.75 -18.40 -3.50
N SER A 72 -13.44 -17.14 -3.61
CA SER A 72 -13.52 -16.16 -2.51
C SER A 72 -14.51 -15.06 -2.85
N ARG A 73 -15.47 -14.86 -1.97
CA ARG A 73 -16.38 -13.71 -1.89
C ARG A 73 -17.10 -13.39 -3.20
N ARG A 74 -18.23 -14.03 -3.43
CA ARG A 74 -19.21 -13.57 -4.42
C ARG A 74 -19.74 -12.24 -3.93
N GLY A 75 -19.60 -11.20 -4.75
CA GLY A 75 -20.15 -9.90 -4.40
C GLY A 75 -19.76 -8.80 -5.36
N GLU A 76 -20.35 -7.67 -5.12
CA GLU A 76 -20.12 -6.44 -5.82
C GLU A 76 -18.84 -5.79 -5.30
N LEU A 77 -17.91 -5.48 -6.19
CA LEU A 77 -16.72 -4.71 -5.89
C LEU A 77 -16.94 -3.26 -6.27
N TRP A 78 -16.60 -2.37 -5.38
CA TRP A 78 -16.56 -0.94 -5.66
C TRP A 78 -15.11 -0.43 -5.65
N PHE A 79 -14.88 0.58 -6.48
CA PHE A 79 -13.59 1.26 -6.56
C PHE A 79 -13.80 2.76 -6.53
N VAL A 80 -12.98 3.43 -5.75
CA VAL A 80 -12.94 4.90 -5.66
C VAL A 80 -11.56 5.37 -6.09
N ARG A 81 -11.48 6.25 -7.07
CA ARG A 81 -10.23 6.83 -7.53
C ARG A 81 -9.65 7.74 -6.42
N LEU A 82 -8.39 7.56 -6.11
CA LEU A 82 -7.62 8.41 -5.19
C LEU A 82 -6.41 9.00 -5.93
N GLY A 83 -6.66 9.84 -6.92
CA GLY A 83 -5.62 10.39 -7.78
C GLY A 83 -4.90 9.30 -8.58
N GLN A 84 -3.61 9.07 -8.33
CA GLN A 84 -2.81 8.05 -8.99
C GLN A 84 -3.03 6.64 -8.43
N SER A 85 -3.72 6.52 -7.30
CA SER A 85 -4.08 5.25 -6.66
C SER A 85 -5.59 5.02 -6.70
N SER A 86 -6.06 3.88 -6.19
CA SER A 86 -7.48 3.66 -5.91
C SER A 86 -7.70 2.94 -4.59
N LEU A 87 -8.89 3.10 -4.04
CA LEU A 87 -9.42 2.27 -2.99
C LEU A 87 -10.35 1.25 -3.63
N ALA A 88 -10.09 -0.03 -3.39
CA ALA A 88 -11.00 -1.12 -3.72
C ALA A 88 -11.79 -1.48 -2.45
N ILE A 89 -13.07 -1.77 -2.61
CA ILE A 89 -13.98 -2.08 -1.51
C ILE A 89 -14.68 -3.39 -1.83
N SER A 90 -14.45 -4.41 -1.02
CA SER A 90 -15.02 -5.74 -1.14
C SER A 90 -15.91 -6.06 0.04
N PRO A 91 -16.93 -6.94 -0.10
CA PRO A 91 -17.75 -7.34 1.02
C PRO A 91 -16.96 -8.18 2.01
N ALA A 92 -17.15 -7.93 3.31
CA ALA A 92 -16.71 -8.84 4.35
C ALA A 92 -17.52 -10.13 4.29
N ALA A 93 -16.88 -11.28 4.51
CA ALA A 93 -17.59 -12.54 4.62
C ALA A 93 -18.40 -12.59 5.94
N PRO A 94 -19.45 -13.42 6.03
CA PRO A 94 -20.18 -13.61 7.27
C PRO A 94 -19.24 -13.94 8.44
N GLY A 95 -19.30 -13.13 9.50
CA GLY A 95 -18.43 -13.27 10.68
C GLY A 95 -17.05 -12.65 10.57
N GLU A 96 -16.67 -12.16 9.39
CA GLU A 96 -15.41 -11.46 9.18
C GLU A 96 -15.53 -9.98 9.55
N LYS A 97 -14.49 -9.46 10.19
CA LYS A 97 -14.44 -8.03 10.54
C LYS A 97 -13.98 -7.18 9.35
N PRO A 98 -14.51 -5.96 9.18
CA PRO A 98 -13.97 -4.97 8.28
C PRO A 98 -12.50 -4.66 8.58
N GLY A 99 -11.77 -4.26 7.56
CA GLY A 99 -10.34 -3.95 7.68
C GLY A 99 -9.65 -3.95 6.33
N ILE A 100 -8.35 -3.79 6.31
CA ILE A 100 -7.53 -3.92 5.11
C ILE A 100 -7.49 -5.39 4.72
N ASP A 101 -7.89 -5.70 3.49
CA ASP A 101 -7.87 -7.05 2.94
C ASP A 101 -6.52 -7.36 2.30
N HIS A 102 -6.10 -6.46 1.42
CA HIS A 102 -4.81 -6.52 0.75
C HIS A 102 -4.41 -5.15 0.24
N PHE A 103 -3.20 -5.08 -0.24
CA PHE A 103 -2.72 -3.92 -0.98
C PHE A 103 -1.91 -4.35 -2.20
N CYS A 104 -1.78 -3.45 -3.16
CA CYS A 104 -1.12 -3.73 -4.41
C CYS A 104 0.06 -2.80 -4.65
N PHE A 105 1.17 -3.40 -5.01
CA PHE A 105 2.30 -2.69 -5.59
C PHE A 105 2.16 -2.61 -7.11
N GLY A 106 2.17 -1.40 -7.64
CA GLY A 106 2.33 -1.16 -9.06
C GLY A 106 3.79 -1.38 -9.47
N VAL A 107 4.04 -2.34 -10.35
CA VAL A 107 5.38 -2.72 -10.81
C VAL A 107 5.56 -2.25 -12.24
N GLU A 108 6.54 -1.41 -12.48
CA GLU A 108 6.88 -0.93 -13.82
C GLU A 108 7.31 -2.09 -14.71
N GLY A 109 6.75 -2.14 -15.92
CA GLY A 109 7.00 -3.23 -16.85
C GLY A 109 6.56 -4.60 -16.33
N PHE A 110 5.53 -4.65 -15.49
CA PHE A 110 5.03 -5.90 -14.92
C PHE A 110 4.77 -6.95 -15.99
N ASN A 111 5.41 -8.09 -15.81
CA ASN A 111 5.18 -9.31 -16.57
C ASN A 111 5.14 -10.48 -15.61
N ARG A 112 4.01 -11.14 -15.52
CA ARG A 112 3.77 -12.23 -14.56
C ARG A 112 4.83 -13.33 -14.64
N ASP A 113 5.13 -13.79 -15.85
CA ASP A 113 6.05 -14.92 -16.04
C ASP A 113 7.50 -14.52 -15.77
N GLY A 114 7.88 -13.27 -16.06
CA GLY A 114 9.18 -12.71 -15.66
C GLY A 114 9.29 -12.40 -14.16
N MET A 115 8.17 -12.16 -13.47
CA MET A 115 8.15 -11.89 -12.03
C MET A 115 8.26 -13.15 -11.18
N LYS A 116 7.68 -14.27 -11.61
CA LYS A 116 7.71 -15.54 -10.86
C LYS A 116 9.13 -15.96 -10.45
N PRO A 117 10.12 -16.05 -11.36
CA PRO A 117 11.47 -16.41 -10.98
C PRO A 117 12.14 -15.38 -10.06
N LYS A 118 11.81 -14.10 -10.19
CA LYS A 118 12.33 -13.05 -9.28
C LYS A 118 11.82 -13.27 -7.84
N LEU A 119 10.53 -13.50 -7.67
CA LEU A 119 9.93 -13.79 -6.35
C LEU A 119 10.50 -15.09 -5.77
N ALA A 120 10.64 -16.14 -6.58
CA ALA A 120 11.25 -17.39 -6.17
C ALA A 120 12.73 -17.21 -5.73
N GLY A 121 13.50 -16.40 -6.46
CA GLY A 121 14.89 -16.05 -6.10
C GLY A 121 15.01 -15.31 -4.77
N LEU A 122 13.95 -14.62 -4.35
CA LEU A 122 13.83 -13.98 -3.02
C LEU A 122 13.31 -14.92 -1.93
N ASN A 123 13.06 -16.18 -2.24
CA ASN A 123 12.36 -17.14 -1.37
C ASN A 123 10.96 -16.63 -0.95
N LEU A 124 10.25 -15.94 -1.85
CA LEU A 124 8.88 -15.50 -1.64
C LEU A 124 7.93 -16.47 -2.35
N GLN A 125 7.04 -17.07 -1.58
CA GLN A 125 6.05 -18.00 -2.14
C GLN A 125 4.91 -17.22 -2.81
N ILE A 126 4.53 -17.68 -4.00
CA ILE A 126 3.34 -17.18 -4.67
C ILE A 126 2.12 -17.81 -4.01
N ASP A 127 1.27 -16.98 -3.40
CA ASP A 127 0.03 -17.40 -2.75
C ASP A 127 -1.01 -17.81 -3.81
N ARG A 128 -1.19 -16.96 -4.82
CA ARG A 128 -2.08 -17.25 -5.95
C ARG A 128 -1.71 -16.44 -7.19
N THR A 129 -2.25 -16.83 -8.32
CA THR A 129 -2.20 -16.07 -9.58
C THR A 129 -3.61 -15.90 -10.11
N ASP A 130 -3.97 -14.72 -10.57
CA ASP A 130 -5.26 -14.51 -11.22
C ASP A 130 -5.21 -14.94 -12.71
N PRO A 131 -6.22 -15.66 -13.22
CA PRO A 131 -6.37 -15.85 -14.65
C PRO A 131 -6.94 -14.56 -15.30
N PRO A 132 -6.58 -14.25 -16.50
CA PRO A 132 -5.54 -14.75 -17.38
C PRO A 132 -4.18 -14.05 -17.23
N GLY A 133 -3.70 -13.83 -16.02
CA GLY A 133 -2.30 -13.48 -15.90
C GLY A 133 -1.96 -12.05 -15.52
N ASN A 134 -2.89 -11.34 -14.96
CA ASN A 134 -2.70 -9.92 -14.66
C ASN A 134 -2.04 -9.64 -13.32
N ASN A 135 -2.02 -10.60 -12.37
CA ASN A 135 -1.55 -10.36 -11.01
C ASN A 135 -0.77 -11.54 -10.45
N LEU A 136 0.12 -11.25 -9.51
CA LEU A 136 0.76 -12.21 -8.62
C LEU A 136 0.47 -11.81 -7.18
N TRP A 137 0.42 -12.80 -6.31
CA TRP A 137 0.09 -12.60 -4.91
C TRP A 137 1.10 -13.31 -4.03
N THR A 138 1.49 -12.66 -2.95
CA THR A 138 2.34 -13.23 -1.89
C THR A 138 1.74 -12.87 -0.54
N ARG A 139 2.29 -13.46 0.53
CA ARG A 139 2.03 -13.02 1.89
C ARG A 139 3.32 -12.63 2.56
N ASP A 140 3.24 -11.58 3.36
CA ASP A 140 4.33 -11.27 4.28
C ASP A 140 4.30 -12.22 5.50
N PRO A 141 5.33 -12.20 6.37
CA PRO A 141 5.38 -13.06 7.55
C PRO A 141 4.25 -12.87 8.57
N ASP A 142 3.61 -11.70 8.57
CA ASP A 142 2.46 -11.40 9.43
C ASP A 142 1.13 -11.83 8.81
N GLY A 143 1.14 -12.24 7.53
CA GLY A 143 -0.01 -12.78 6.81
C GLY A 143 -0.71 -11.77 5.92
N HIS A 144 -0.22 -10.53 5.81
CA HIS A 144 -0.81 -9.54 4.92
C HIS A 144 -0.71 -10.01 3.46
N LEU A 145 -1.81 -9.95 2.76
CA LEU A 145 -1.89 -10.33 1.36
C LEU A 145 -1.40 -9.17 0.49
N ILE A 146 -0.44 -9.45 -0.36
CA ILE A 146 0.23 -8.48 -1.22
C ILE A 146 0.01 -8.85 -2.67
N GLN A 147 -0.50 -7.92 -3.44
CA GLN A 147 -0.67 -8.03 -4.87
C GLN A 147 0.46 -7.32 -5.61
N PHE A 148 0.89 -7.88 -6.72
CA PHE A 148 1.76 -7.22 -7.71
C PHE A 148 1.02 -7.18 -9.05
N SER A 149 0.97 -6.01 -9.67
CA SER A 149 0.35 -5.80 -10.97
C SER A 149 1.06 -4.70 -11.74
N ALA A 150 0.72 -4.53 -13.02
CA ALA A 150 1.05 -3.29 -13.72
C ALA A 150 0.38 -2.10 -13.02
N PRO A 151 1.03 -0.92 -12.99
CA PRO A 151 0.43 0.29 -12.41
C PRO A 151 -0.90 0.62 -13.10
N GLN A 152 -1.85 1.15 -12.33
CA GLN A 152 -3.11 1.62 -12.91
C GLN A 152 -2.88 2.75 -13.91
N ASN A 153 -3.65 2.71 -14.98
CA ASN A 153 -3.73 3.85 -15.91
C ASN A 153 -4.80 4.83 -15.40
N PRO A 154 -4.44 6.06 -14.99
CA PRO A 154 -5.40 7.04 -14.50
C PRO A 154 -6.49 7.43 -15.51
N ALA A 155 -6.24 7.25 -16.80
CA ALA A 155 -7.22 7.52 -17.86
C ALA A 155 -8.32 6.44 -17.99
N ARG A 156 -8.18 5.31 -17.31
CA ARG A 156 -9.17 4.21 -17.29
C ARG A 156 -9.98 4.23 -16.00
N ALA A 157 -11.15 3.61 -16.02
CA ALA A 157 -11.93 3.40 -14.80
C ALA A 157 -11.08 2.68 -13.73
N PRO A 158 -11.15 3.07 -12.44
CA PRO A 158 -10.52 2.31 -11.38
C PRO A 158 -11.06 0.88 -11.38
N GLY A 159 -10.19 -0.12 -11.18
CA GLY A 159 -10.59 -1.53 -11.25
C GLY A 159 -10.92 -2.05 -12.65
N ALA A 160 -10.59 -1.32 -13.73
CA ALA A 160 -10.86 -1.77 -15.10
C ALA A 160 -10.23 -3.14 -15.44
N GLY A 161 -9.13 -3.50 -14.81
CA GLY A 161 -8.47 -4.81 -14.97
C GLY A 161 -9.28 -5.99 -14.45
N VAL A 162 -10.27 -5.76 -13.61
CA VAL A 162 -11.20 -6.76 -13.06
C VAL A 162 -12.67 -6.49 -13.45
N GLY A 163 -12.87 -5.75 -14.53
CA GLY A 163 -14.22 -5.48 -15.06
C GLY A 163 -14.91 -4.26 -14.43
N GLY A 164 -14.16 -3.38 -13.76
CA GLY A 164 -14.69 -2.14 -13.22
C GLY A 164 -15.22 -1.22 -14.31
N VAL A 165 -16.48 -0.84 -14.21
CA VAL A 165 -17.19 0.08 -15.10
C VAL A 165 -17.55 1.33 -14.32
N LEU A 166 -17.33 2.50 -14.91
CA LEU A 166 -17.70 3.79 -14.29
C LEU A 166 -19.20 3.81 -14.00
N VAL A 167 -19.53 4.21 -12.81
CA VAL A 167 -20.92 4.39 -12.35
C VAL A 167 -21.06 5.71 -11.61
N GLN A 168 -22.29 6.17 -11.47
CA GLN A 168 -22.60 7.26 -10.56
C GLN A 168 -22.34 6.81 -9.12
N ALA A 169 -21.70 7.67 -8.33
CA ALA A 169 -21.48 7.39 -6.91
C ALA A 169 -22.81 7.13 -6.20
N PRO A 170 -22.87 6.16 -5.28
CA PRO A 170 -24.06 5.96 -4.45
C PRO A 170 -24.41 7.25 -3.69
N GLY A 171 -25.71 7.48 -3.48
CA GLY A 171 -26.17 8.70 -2.78
C GLY A 171 -26.25 9.96 -3.65
N GLY A 172 -25.95 9.86 -4.94
CA GLY A 172 -25.87 11.00 -5.86
C GLY A 172 -24.46 11.60 -5.88
N GLY A 173 -24.08 12.18 -7.02
CA GLY A 173 -22.76 12.79 -7.15
C GLY A 173 -22.56 13.95 -6.16
N ASN A 174 -21.37 14.05 -5.58
CA ASN A 174 -20.99 15.24 -4.85
C ASN A 174 -20.46 16.28 -5.85
N PRO A 175 -21.14 17.41 -6.04
CA PRO A 175 -20.73 18.42 -7.00
C PRO A 175 -19.34 19.02 -6.66
N GLU A 176 -18.98 19.04 -5.38
CA GLU A 176 -17.68 19.51 -4.92
C GLU A 176 -17.07 18.53 -3.90
N PRO A 177 -15.95 17.90 -4.22
CA PRO A 177 -15.26 17.02 -3.29
C PRO A 177 -14.77 17.80 -2.07
N ALA A 178 -14.84 17.17 -0.91
CA ALA A 178 -14.26 17.76 0.29
C ALA A 178 -12.74 17.92 0.15
N PHE A 179 -12.11 16.99 -0.54
CA PHE A 179 -10.65 16.97 -0.74
C PHE A 179 -10.30 16.54 -2.17
N GLN A 180 -9.21 17.09 -2.70
CA GLN A 180 -8.63 16.68 -3.99
C GLN A 180 -7.54 15.63 -3.74
N PRO A 181 -7.80 14.34 -3.94
CA PRO A 181 -6.83 13.30 -3.65
C PRO A 181 -5.73 13.26 -4.71
N VAL A 182 -4.49 13.07 -4.26
CA VAL A 182 -3.32 12.92 -5.11
C VAL A 182 -2.97 11.44 -5.28
N ARG A 183 -2.92 10.69 -4.18
CA ARG A 183 -2.64 9.25 -4.11
C ARG A 183 -2.79 8.71 -2.69
N ILE A 184 -2.64 7.41 -2.54
CA ILE A 184 -2.36 6.81 -1.23
C ILE A 184 -0.87 7.07 -0.94
N THR A 185 -0.59 7.91 0.07
CA THR A 185 0.77 8.32 0.43
C THR A 185 1.42 7.45 1.50
N GLN A 186 0.62 6.73 2.28
CA GLN A 186 1.13 5.84 3.32
C GLN A 186 0.19 4.66 3.53
N LEU A 187 0.79 3.49 3.77
CA LEU A 187 0.13 2.32 4.33
C LEU A 187 0.86 1.92 5.60
N THR A 188 0.15 1.79 6.71
CA THR A 188 0.69 1.30 7.98
C THR A 188 0.07 -0.05 8.29
N LEU A 189 0.92 -1.04 8.53
CA LEU A 189 0.54 -2.42 8.83
C LEU A 189 0.94 -2.77 10.26
N ALA A 190 0.13 -3.52 10.97
CA ALA A 190 0.54 -4.15 12.23
C ALA A 190 1.59 -5.23 11.94
N ALA A 191 2.69 -5.25 12.68
CA ALA A 191 3.79 -6.18 12.43
C ALA A 191 4.20 -6.94 13.72
N PRO A 192 3.41 -7.91 14.16
CA PRO A 192 3.77 -8.78 15.29
C PRO A 192 5.13 -9.46 15.13
N LYS A 193 5.48 -9.86 13.90
CA LYS A 193 6.78 -10.47 13.56
C LYS A 193 7.71 -9.44 12.89
N PHE A 194 7.88 -8.29 13.54
CA PHE A 194 8.52 -7.10 12.98
C PHE A 194 9.81 -7.39 12.18
N GLU A 195 10.78 -8.10 12.77
CA GLU A 195 12.07 -8.33 12.11
C GLU A 195 11.93 -9.23 10.86
N LEU A 196 11.01 -10.19 10.89
CA LEU A 196 10.74 -11.05 9.74
C LEU A 196 10.06 -10.25 8.63
N SER A 197 9.07 -9.44 8.96
CA SER A 197 8.39 -8.59 7.99
C SER A 197 9.30 -7.48 7.46
N ALA A 198 10.14 -6.87 8.30
CA ALA A 198 11.15 -5.93 7.83
C ALA A 198 12.15 -6.61 6.88
N SER A 199 12.58 -7.83 7.17
CA SER A 199 13.44 -8.60 6.26
C SER A 199 12.76 -8.91 4.93
N TYR A 200 11.47 -9.25 4.96
CA TYR A 200 10.67 -9.47 3.76
C TYR A 200 10.61 -8.20 2.89
N TYR A 201 10.24 -7.06 3.48
CA TYR A 201 10.12 -5.81 2.72
C TYR A 201 11.45 -5.28 2.22
N ARG A 202 12.57 -5.52 2.93
CA ARG A 202 13.92 -5.23 2.40
C ARG A 202 14.22 -6.00 1.13
N LYS A 203 13.80 -7.26 1.01
CA LYS A 203 13.98 -8.05 -0.21
C LYS A 203 13.15 -7.52 -1.37
N VAL A 204 11.93 -7.07 -1.11
CA VAL A 204 10.98 -6.61 -2.14
C VAL A 204 11.28 -5.17 -2.55
N LEU A 205 11.44 -4.27 -1.58
CA LEU A 205 11.47 -2.81 -1.75
C LEU A 205 12.88 -2.22 -1.63
N GLY A 206 13.85 -3.00 -1.17
CA GLY A 206 15.18 -2.52 -0.84
C GLY A 206 15.31 -2.05 0.60
N ARG A 207 16.27 -1.15 0.87
CA ARG A 207 16.54 -0.66 2.22
C ARG A 207 15.41 0.19 2.79
N GLU A 208 15.37 0.26 4.12
CA GLU A 208 14.47 1.17 4.83
C GLU A 208 14.75 2.62 4.44
N ALA A 209 13.73 3.46 4.49
CA ALA A 209 13.83 4.87 4.16
C ALA A 209 14.75 5.61 5.16
N GLU A 210 15.75 6.31 4.63
CA GLU A 210 16.70 7.07 5.44
C GLU A 210 16.00 8.20 6.20
N GLY A 211 16.45 8.45 7.44
CA GLY A 211 15.89 9.51 8.28
C GLY A 211 14.47 9.25 8.79
N LYS A 212 13.90 8.10 8.46
CA LYS A 212 12.59 7.67 8.94
C LYS A 212 12.72 6.70 10.12
N ARG A 213 11.60 6.38 10.75
CA ARG A 213 11.57 5.37 11.82
C ARG A 213 11.89 3.99 11.23
N LYS A 214 12.42 3.11 12.09
CA LYS A 214 12.65 1.70 11.74
C LYS A 214 11.35 1.06 11.20
N GLY A 215 11.46 0.28 10.14
CA GLY A 215 10.33 -0.35 9.48
C GLY A 215 9.57 0.54 8.50
N SER A 216 10.14 1.68 8.10
CA SER A 216 9.61 2.51 7.02
C SER A 216 10.31 2.21 5.71
N PHE A 217 9.53 1.95 4.66
CA PHE A 217 10.02 1.62 3.32
C PHE A 217 9.45 2.59 2.30
N GLN A 218 10.32 3.13 1.44
CA GLN A 218 9.88 3.95 0.32
C GLN A 218 9.24 3.06 -0.76
N VAL A 219 8.07 3.44 -1.23
CA VAL A 219 7.31 2.73 -2.27
C VAL A 219 6.94 3.73 -3.37
N GLY A 220 7.90 4.03 -4.24
CA GLY A 220 7.76 5.15 -5.16
C GLY A 220 7.52 6.46 -4.40
N PRO A 221 6.46 7.22 -4.69
CA PRO A 221 6.10 8.42 -3.95
C PRO A 221 5.30 8.15 -2.66
N SER A 222 5.13 6.90 -2.29
CA SER A 222 4.38 6.46 -1.11
C SER A 222 5.31 5.82 -0.07
N GLU A 223 4.80 5.53 1.11
CA GLU A 223 5.53 4.91 2.20
C GLU A 223 4.76 3.70 2.75
N LEU A 224 5.44 2.57 2.93
CA LEU A 224 4.97 1.45 3.73
C LEU A 224 5.61 1.52 5.11
N VAL A 225 4.82 1.40 6.16
CA VAL A 225 5.28 1.51 7.55
C VAL A 225 4.85 0.29 8.34
N LEU A 226 5.81 -0.39 8.94
CA LEU A 226 5.55 -1.45 9.90
C LEU A 226 5.27 -0.82 11.27
N GLY A 227 4.06 -0.99 11.75
CA GLY A 227 3.58 -0.53 13.04
C GLY A 227 3.87 -1.52 14.17
N PRO A 228 3.50 -1.18 15.42
CA PRO A 228 3.57 -2.10 16.55
C PRO A 228 2.57 -3.25 16.36
N ALA A 229 2.83 -4.38 17.04
CA ALA A 229 2.01 -5.59 16.96
C ALA A 229 0.52 -5.36 17.31
N SER A 230 0.27 -4.48 18.26
CA SER A 230 -1.09 -4.09 18.69
C SER A 230 -1.59 -2.80 18.03
N GLY A 231 -0.86 -2.30 17.03
CA GLY A 231 -1.22 -1.07 16.32
C GLY A 231 -2.38 -1.28 15.36
N GLU A 232 -3.15 -0.23 15.16
CA GLU A 232 -4.17 -0.24 14.11
C GLU A 232 -3.51 -0.09 12.74
N GLU A 233 -4.03 -0.84 11.78
CA GLU A 233 -3.69 -0.67 10.37
C GLU A 233 -4.49 0.49 9.78
N TYR A 234 -3.84 1.29 8.97
CA TYR A 234 -4.49 2.40 8.28
C TYR A 234 -3.77 2.75 6.98
N PHE A 235 -4.47 3.42 6.11
CA PHE A 235 -3.87 4.08 4.97
C PHE A 235 -4.08 5.59 5.04
N ARG A 236 -3.18 6.34 4.40
CA ARG A 236 -3.27 7.79 4.28
C ARG A 236 -3.49 8.18 2.83
N VAL A 237 -4.48 9.02 2.61
CA VAL A 237 -4.72 9.68 1.33
C VAL A 237 -4.04 11.04 1.37
N GLY A 238 -3.08 11.26 0.48
CA GLY A 238 -2.50 12.56 0.24
C GLY A 238 -3.45 13.42 -0.56
N VAL A 239 -3.63 14.66 -0.16
CA VAL A 239 -4.50 15.64 -0.83
C VAL A 239 -3.74 16.92 -1.12
N ALA A 240 -4.17 17.63 -2.17
CA ALA A 240 -3.62 18.93 -2.50
C ALA A 240 -4.05 19.98 -1.45
N ASP A 241 -3.23 20.99 -1.27
CA ASP A 241 -3.51 22.18 -0.44
C ASP A 241 -4.04 21.83 0.97
N PHE A 242 -3.39 20.87 1.62
CA PHE A 242 -3.81 20.35 2.90
C PHE A 242 -3.52 21.31 4.05
N ASP A 243 -4.57 21.66 4.80
CA ASP A 243 -4.51 22.29 6.12
C ASP A 243 -5.27 21.42 7.14
N PRO A 244 -4.63 20.96 8.24
CA PRO A 244 -5.25 20.01 9.16
C PRO A 244 -6.48 20.59 9.90
N TYR A 245 -6.49 21.89 10.21
CA TYR A 245 -7.60 22.50 10.93
C TYR A 245 -8.80 22.77 10.01
N ALA A 246 -8.52 23.22 8.78
CA ALA A 246 -9.55 23.34 7.75
C ALA A 246 -10.14 21.96 7.41
N ALA A 247 -9.30 20.92 7.35
CA ALA A 247 -9.73 19.54 7.11
C ALA A 247 -10.68 19.04 8.21
N VAL A 248 -10.34 19.24 9.49
CA VAL A 248 -11.24 18.88 10.62
C VAL A 248 -12.57 19.63 10.53
N SER A 249 -12.55 20.94 10.25
CA SER A 249 -13.76 21.73 10.09
C SER A 249 -14.65 21.23 8.93
N LYS A 250 -14.02 20.91 7.81
CA LYS A 250 -14.71 20.37 6.63
C LYS A 250 -15.34 19.00 6.91
N LEU A 251 -14.59 18.09 7.56
CA LEU A 251 -15.07 16.76 7.96
C LEU A 251 -16.24 16.88 8.95
N LYS A 252 -16.13 17.79 9.94
CA LYS A 252 -17.24 18.08 10.88
C LYS A 252 -18.50 18.54 10.15
N GLY A 253 -18.36 19.41 9.14
CA GLY A 253 -19.48 19.85 8.29
C GLY A 253 -20.14 18.71 7.50
N LEU A 254 -19.41 17.64 7.23
CA LEU A 254 -19.90 16.41 6.60
C LEU A 254 -20.47 15.39 7.61
N GLY A 255 -20.45 15.70 8.91
CA GLY A 255 -20.86 14.78 9.97
C GLY A 255 -19.80 13.70 10.31
N VAL A 256 -18.54 13.91 9.90
CA VAL A 256 -17.44 12.97 10.14
C VAL A 256 -16.59 13.45 11.30
N ALA A 257 -16.48 12.65 12.35
CA ALA A 257 -15.57 12.93 13.46
C ALA A 257 -14.11 12.71 13.03
N ALA A 258 -13.28 13.70 13.26
CA ALA A 258 -11.86 13.64 12.91
C ALA A 258 -11.00 14.41 13.92
N GLY A 259 -9.74 14.01 14.07
CA GLY A 259 -8.77 14.67 14.92
C GLY A 259 -7.44 14.89 14.21
N VAL A 260 -6.76 15.99 14.55
CA VAL A 260 -5.42 16.26 14.03
C VAL A 260 -4.44 15.25 14.61
N VAL A 261 -3.69 14.60 13.74
CA VAL A 261 -2.56 13.75 14.13
C VAL A 261 -1.35 14.64 14.31
N ARG A 262 -0.92 14.81 15.56
CA ARG A 262 0.26 15.61 15.88
C ARG A 262 1.49 15.06 15.17
N ASP A 263 2.39 15.95 14.76
CA ASP A 263 3.70 15.69 14.14
C ASP A 263 3.65 15.01 12.76
N LYS A 264 2.46 14.82 12.17
CA LYS A 264 2.34 14.08 10.90
C LYS A 264 1.66 14.84 9.78
N ASN A 265 1.34 16.11 9.97
CA ASN A 265 0.59 16.89 8.98
C ASN A 265 -0.58 16.09 8.36
N ALA A 266 -1.43 15.54 9.24
CA ALA A 266 -2.56 14.72 8.85
C ALA A 266 -3.71 14.85 9.83
N VAL A 267 -4.90 14.50 9.40
CA VAL A 267 -6.08 14.24 10.24
C VAL A 267 -6.42 12.76 10.18
N SER A 268 -6.87 12.20 11.30
CA SER A 268 -7.33 10.82 11.40
C SER A 268 -8.85 10.80 11.57
N LEU A 269 -9.49 9.88 10.88
CA LEU A 269 -10.92 9.62 10.94
C LEU A 269 -11.19 8.12 10.86
N ARG A 270 -12.43 7.73 11.10
CA ARG A 270 -12.91 6.36 10.84
C ARG A 270 -13.96 6.39 9.75
N ASP A 271 -13.91 5.41 8.88
CA ASP A 271 -14.94 5.17 7.90
C ASP A 271 -16.22 4.58 8.56
N PRO A 272 -17.30 4.35 7.80
CA PRO A 272 -18.53 3.79 8.36
C PRO A 272 -18.41 2.43 9.03
N ASP A 273 -17.38 1.65 8.69
CA ASP A 273 -17.12 0.33 9.24
C ASP A 273 -16.04 0.35 10.35
N GLY A 274 -15.56 1.54 10.72
CA GLY A 274 -14.57 1.75 11.77
C GLY A 274 -13.13 1.62 11.33
N ILE A 275 -12.86 1.46 10.02
CA ILE A 275 -11.50 1.40 9.48
C ILE A 275 -10.84 2.77 9.65
N GLN A 276 -9.63 2.79 10.19
CA GLN A 276 -8.87 4.02 10.35
C GLN A 276 -8.32 4.51 9.01
N VAL A 277 -8.58 5.78 8.72
CA VAL A 277 -8.10 6.48 7.53
C VAL A 277 -7.43 7.76 7.97
N GLN A 278 -6.37 8.16 7.28
CA GLN A 278 -5.76 9.47 7.44
C GLN A 278 -5.85 10.25 6.14
N ILE A 279 -5.99 11.57 6.27
CA ILE A 279 -5.88 12.54 5.18
C ILE A 279 -4.73 13.47 5.52
N GLY A 280 -3.81 13.71 4.58
CA GLY A 280 -2.63 14.55 4.82
C GLY A 280 -2.11 15.22 3.56
N GLY A 281 -1.15 16.11 3.72
CA GLY A 281 -0.42 16.74 2.64
C GLY A 281 0.81 15.93 2.20
#